data_9aff6b509bcf009e78b172e3a8a2a5ca
#
_entry.id   9aff6b509bcf009e78b172e3a8a2a5ca
#
_cell.length_a   1.000
_cell.length_b   1.000
_cell.length_c   1.000
_cell.angle_alpha   90.00
_cell.angle_beta   90.00
_cell.angle_gamma   90.00
#
_symmetry.space_group_name_H-M   'P 1'
#
loop_
_entity.id
_entity.type
_entity.pdbx_description
1 polymer ?
#
loop_
_entity_poly.entity_id
_entity_poly.type
_entity_poly.pdbx_seq_one_letter_code
_entity_poly.pdbx_strand_id
1 'polypeptide(L)'
;MTEYIPSTTEWVRDQVTLYEESNGKEGYELRGLPVIIVTHRGRRTGAIRKTPLMHVKHGDSYVLVASMGGAPKNPVWYYNLIESEKIELRDRDQVFEAKIRLVEDSEERTQLWDAAVDAYPPYEDYQNRTDRIIPIFIAEPILDE
;
A
#
# COMPACT_ATOMS: atom_id res chain seq x y z
N MET A 1 20.64 8.02 -11.76
CA MET A 1 20.16 8.36 -10.41
C MET A 1 18.63 8.38 -10.38
N THR A 2 18.05 7.75 -9.40
CA THR A 2 16.59 7.65 -9.32
C THR A 2 16.04 8.84 -8.53
N GLU A 3 15.15 9.59 -9.14
CA GLU A 3 14.57 10.78 -8.55
C GLU A 3 13.22 10.43 -7.88
N TYR A 4 12.99 10.99 -6.69
CA TYR A 4 11.69 10.91 -6.06
C TYR A 4 10.77 12.00 -6.64
N ILE A 5 9.63 11.57 -7.19
CA ILE A 5 8.62 12.48 -7.71
C ILE A 5 7.40 12.43 -6.78
N PRO A 6 7.13 13.51 -6.02
CA PRO A 6 5.98 13.54 -5.13
C PRO A 6 4.65 13.40 -5.87
N SER A 7 3.63 12.94 -5.14
CA SER A 7 2.28 12.85 -5.67
C SER A 7 1.78 14.23 -6.09
N THR A 8 1.01 14.29 -7.18
CA THR A 8 0.34 15.51 -7.60
C THR A 8 -0.87 15.84 -6.72
N THR A 9 -1.33 14.88 -5.92
CA THR A 9 -2.42 15.09 -4.97
C THR A 9 -1.86 15.68 -3.68
N GLU A 10 -2.27 16.90 -3.37
CA GLU A 10 -1.70 17.67 -2.27
C GLU A 10 -1.75 16.96 -0.93
N TRP A 11 -2.91 16.42 -0.55
CA TRP A 11 -3.04 15.78 0.77
C TRP A 11 -2.16 14.52 0.89
N VAL A 12 -1.97 13.81 -0.22
CA VAL A 12 -1.08 12.63 -0.25
C VAL A 12 0.36 13.07 -0.03
N ARG A 13 0.77 14.08 -0.78
CA ARG A 13 2.13 14.62 -0.67
C ARG A 13 2.43 15.12 0.74
N ASP A 14 1.49 15.86 1.31
CA ASP A 14 1.65 16.42 2.65
C ASP A 14 1.67 15.33 3.72
N GLN A 15 0.83 14.31 3.60
CA GLN A 15 0.83 13.19 4.54
C GLN A 15 2.15 12.43 4.50
N VAL A 16 2.66 12.14 3.31
CA VAL A 16 3.95 11.44 3.16
C VAL A 16 5.06 12.24 3.81
N THR A 17 5.12 13.56 3.53
CA THR A 17 6.14 14.44 4.10
C THR A 17 6.07 14.46 5.63
N LEU A 18 4.90 14.66 6.18
CA LEU A 18 4.72 14.70 7.63
C LEU A 18 5.09 13.38 8.29
N TYR A 19 4.68 12.28 7.68
CA TYR A 19 4.95 10.94 8.19
C TYR A 19 6.45 10.66 8.23
N GLU A 20 7.16 10.94 7.13
CA GLU A 20 8.59 10.66 7.04
C GLU A 20 9.43 11.63 7.88
N GLU A 21 9.15 12.91 7.84
CA GLU A 21 9.91 13.90 8.59
C GLU A 21 9.75 13.77 10.09
N SER A 22 8.59 13.30 10.55
CA SER A 22 8.35 13.05 11.98
C SER A 22 8.82 11.67 12.42
N ASN A 23 9.39 10.88 11.53
CA ASN A 23 9.77 9.48 11.77
C ASN A 23 8.60 8.64 12.28
N GLY A 24 7.42 8.85 11.69
CA GLY A 24 6.22 8.10 12.01
C GLY A 24 5.47 8.55 13.24
N LYS A 25 5.89 9.66 13.87
CA LYS A 25 5.19 10.19 15.05
C LYS A 25 3.93 10.96 14.69
N GLU A 26 3.91 11.53 13.48
CA GLU A 26 2.77 12.26 12.94
C GLU A 26 2.46 11.76 11.53
N GLY A 27 1.24 12.02 11.06
CA GLY A 27 0.83 11.61 9.70
C GLY A 27 0.56 10.11 9.55
N TYR A 28 0.60 9.34 10.64
CA TYR A 28 0.42 7.88 10.57
C TYR A 28 -1.04 7.44 10.60
N GLU A 29 -1.96 8.38 10.59
CA GLU A 29 -3.39 8.08 10.60
C GLU A 29 -4.12 8.75 9.45
N LEU A 30 -5.14 8.08 8.95
CA LEU A 30 -6.10 8.62 8.00
C LEU A 30 -7.48 8.20 8.48
N ARG A 31 -8.36 9.16 8.72
CA ARG A 31 -9.71 8.90 9.26
C ARG A 31 -9.67 8.12 10.59
N GLY A 32 -8.67 8.39 11.41
CA GLY A 32 -8.50 7.76 12.71
C GLY A 32 -7.89 6.36 12.68
N LEU A 33 -7.48 5.88 11.51
CA LEU A 33 -6.90 4.54 11.35
C LEU A 33 -5.47 4.63 10.86
N PRO A 34 -4.59 3.71 11.28
CA PRO A 34 -3.18 3.79 10.92
C PRO A 34 -2.93 3.52 9.44
N VAL A 35 -1.91 4.18 8.90
CA VAL A 35 -1.44 3.98 7.53
C VAL A 35 0.04 3.66 7.50
N ILE A 36 0.48 3.09 6.39
CA ILE A 36 1.87 2.80 6.09
C ILE A 36 2.25 3.57 4.83
N ILE A 37 3.55 3.74 4.59
CA ILE A 37 4.04 4.34 3.35
C ILE A 37 4.73 3.25 2.54
N VAL A 38 4.28 3.06 1.30
CA VAL A 38 4.89 2.13 0.35
C VAL A 38 5.70 2.94 -0.65
N THR A 39 7.00 2.66 -0.71
CA THR A 39 7.90 3.29 -1.68
C THR A 39 8.17 2.29 -2.80
N HIS A 40 7.87 2.70 -4.02
CA HIS A 40 8.00 1.86 -5.20
C HIS A 40 8.53 2.69 -6.38
N ARG A 41 8.81 2.03 -7.50
CA ARG A 41 9.32 2.71 -8.70
C ARG A 41 8.25 2.80 -9.77
N GLY A 42 8.17 3.94 -10.43
CA GLY A 42 7.31 4.10 -11.59
C GLY A 42 7.78 3.19 -12.72
N ARG A 43 6.89 2.37 -13.25
CA ARG A 43 7.25 1.39 -14.28
C ARG A 43 7.74 2.02 -15.58
N ARG A 44 7.31 3.25 -15.87
CA ARG A 44 7.68 3.95 -17.11
C ARG A 44 8.92 4.81 -16.97
N THR A 45 9.08 5.49 -15.84
CA THR A 45 10.13 6.47 -15.63
C THR A 45 11.25 5.99 -14.73
N GLY A 46 11.02 4.94 -13.93
CA GLY A 46 11.93 4.49 -12.88
C GLY A 46 11.98 5.42 -11.68
N ALA A 47 11.18 6.48 -11.68
CA ALA A 47 11.14 7.44 -10.58
C ALA A 47 10.62 6.79 -9.30
N ILE A 48 11.13 7.26 -8.16
CA ILE A 48 10.64 6.80 -6.87
C ILE A 48 9.30 7.47 -6.57
N ARG A 49 8.31 6.65 -6.21
CA ARG A 49 6.97 7.11 -5.83
C ARG A 49 6.64 6.59 -4.44
N LYS A 50 5.87 7.35 -3.68
CA LYS A 50 5.46 6.97 -2.33
C LYS A 50 3.95 7.08 -2.19
N THR A 51 3.34 6.04 -1.66
CA THR A 51 1.88 5.95 -1.54
C THR A 51 1.50 5.56 -0.12
N PRO A 52 0.65 6.36 0.55
CA PRO A 52 0.09 5.94 1.84
C PRO A 52 -1.03 4.94 1.61
N LEU A 53 -1.01 3.86 2.35
CA LEU A 53 -2.05 2.83 2.31
C LEU A 53 -2.47 2.49 3.72
N MET A 54 -3.69 1.96 3.88
CA MET A 54 -4.15 1.53 5.20
C MET A 54 -3.26 0.41 5.74
N HIS A 55 -3.00 0.47 7.04
CA HIS A 55 -2.20 -0.54 7.74
C HIS A 55 -3.04 -1.79 7.93
N VAL A 56 -2.70 -2.86 7.21
CA VAL A 56 -3.36 -4.17 7.34
C VAL A 56 -2.26 -5.21 7.50
N LYS A 57 -2.26 -5.92 8.62
CA LYS A 57 -1.30 -7.00 8.87
C LYS A 57 -1.98 -8.36 8.86
N HIS A 58 -1.23 -9.36 8.42
CA HIS A 58 -1.62 -10.76 8.49
C HIS A 58 -0.36 -11.54 8.89
N GLY A 59 -0.28 -11.92 10.16
CA GLY A 59 0.98 -12.41 10.71
C GLY A 59 2.05 -11.33 10.67
N ASP A 60 3.21 -11.64 10.12
CA ASP A 60 4.30 -10.67 9.95
C ASP A 60 4.22 -9.93 8.62
N SER A 61 3.29 -10.31 7.76
CA SER A 61 3.15 -9.71 6.43
C SER A 61 2.16 -8.58 6.42
N TYR A 62 2.26 -7.72 5.41
CA TYR A 62 1.34 -6.61 5.20
C TYR A 62 0.47 -6.87 3.98
N VAL A 63 -0.78 -6.45 4.04
CA VAL A 63 -1.75 -6.62 2.95
C VAL A 63 -1.98 -5.26 2.30
N LEU A 64 -1.73 -5.18 1.00
CA LEU A 64 -1.90 -3.95 0.23
C LEU A 64 -3.11 -4.11 -0.67
N VAL A 65 -4.09 -3.22 -0.51
CA VAL A 65 -5.37 -3.32 -1.22
C VAL A 65 -5.47 -2.22 -2.27
N ALA A 66 -5.58 -2.61 -3.54
CA ALA A 66 -5.63 -1.68 -4.66
C ALA A 66 -7.06 -1.22 -4.92
N SER A 67 -7.72 -0.66 -3.91
CA SER A 67 -9.14 -0.33 -3.95
C SER A 67 -9.47 0.93 -4.75
N MET A 68 -8.66 1.97 -4.60
CA MET A 68 -8.93 3.30 -5.19
C MET A 68 -10.38 3.76 -4.93
N GLY A 69 -10.90 3.52 -3.69
CA GLY A 69 -12.26 3.91 -3.31
C GLY A 69 -13.36 3.21 -4.08
N GLY A 70 -13.08 2.08 -4.72
CA GLY A 70 -14.06 1.37 -5.55
C GLY A 70 -14.18 1.94 -6.95
N ALA A 71 -13.20 2.73 -7.40
CA ALA A 71 -13.19 3.25 -8.77
C ALA A 71 -13.13 2.11 -9.79
N PRO A 72 -13.59 2.33 -11.04
CA PRO A 72 -13.59 1.27 -12.04
C PRO A 72 -12.20 0.88 -12.55
N LYS A 73 -11.18 1.68 -12.22
CA LYS A 73 -9.80 1.42 -12.62
C LYS A 73 -8.93 1.12 -11.41
N ASN A 74 -7.85 0.37 -11.63
CA ASN A 74 -6.84 0.16 -10.61
C ASN A 74 -6.04 1.45 -10.38
N PRO A 75 -5.53 1.67 -9.15
CA PRO A 75 -4.63 2.80 -8.92
C PRO A 75 -3.33 2.62 -9.71
N VAL A 76 -2.66 3.73 -10.01
CA VAL A 76 -1.43 3.71 -10.82
C VAL A 76 -0.36 2.84 -10.16
N TRP A 77 -0.26 2.86 -8.83
CA TRP A 77 0.75 2.07 -8.13
C TRP A 77 0.57 0.56 -8.30
N TYR A 78 -0.64 0.09 -8.60
CA TYR A 78 -0.88 -1.33 -8.92
C TYR A 78 0.03 -1.80 -10.04
N TYR A 79 0.10 -1.02 -11.13
CA TYR A 79 0.91 -1.39 -12.29
C TYR A 79 2.41 -1.34 -11.99
N ASN A 80 2.82 -0.47 -11.09
CA ASN A 80 4.20 -0.41 -10.65
C ASN A 80 4.56 -1.65 -9.83
N LEU A 81 3.67 -2.09 -8.96
CA LEU A 81 3.94 -3.22 -8.08
C LEU A 81 3.95 -4.57 -8.80
N ILE A 82 3.09 -4.78 -9.79
CA ILE A 82 3.08 -6.07 -10.50
C ILE A 82 4.36 -6.30 -11.31
N GLU A 83 5.11 -5.26 -11.59
CA GLU A 83 6.41 -5.35 -12.26
C GLU A 83 7.58 -5.31 -11.27
N SER A 84 7.30 -5.24 -9.97
CA SER A 84 8.32 -5.16 -8.93
C SER A 84 8.42 -6.46 -8.15
N GLU A 85 9.64 -6.80 -7.71
CA GLU A 85 9.85 -7.92 -6.81
C GLU A 85 9.92 -7.49 -5.36
N LYS A 86 10.36 -6.24 -5.14
CA LYS A 86 10.57 -5.67 -3.82
C LYS A 86 10.07 -4.24 -3.76
N ILE A 87 9.64 -3.86 -2.58
CA ILE A 87 9.28 -2.48 -2.26
C ILE A 87 9.94 -2.11 -0.94
N GLU A 88 9.96 -0.81 -0.63
CA GLU A 88 10.29 -0.35 0.71
C GLU A 88 9.00 -0.01 1.42
N LEU A 89 8.88 -0.39 2.68
CA LEU A 89 7.69 -0.16 3.47
C LEU A 89 8.07 0.55 4.76
N ARG A 90 7.33 1.60 5.09
CA ARG A 90 7.50 2.30 6.37
C ARG A 90 6.24 2.10 7.21
N ASP A 91 6.43 1.51 8.40
CA ASP A 91 5.39 1.38 9.42
C ASP A 91 5.85 2.16 10.63
N ARG A 92 5.37 3.41 10.78
CA ARG A 92 5.79 4.35 11.81
C ARG A 92 7.30 4.64 11.67
N ASP A 93 8.09 4.29 12.68
CA ASP A 93 9.54 4.52 12.68
C ASP A 93 10.34 3.36 12.08
N GLN A 94 9.66 2.29 11.65
CA GLN A 94 10.31 1.13 11.07
C GLN A 94 10.29 1.19 9.55
N VAL A 95 11.46 1.11 8.94
CA VAL A 95 11.62 1.12 7.49
C VAL A 95 12.36 -0.15 7.09
N PHE A 96 11.80 -0.90 6.16
CA PHE A 96 12.38 -2.17 5.73
C PHE A 96 11.98 -2.49 4.30
N GLU A 97 12.75 -3.38 3.67
CA GLU A 97 12.38 -3.91 2.37
C GLU A 97 11.40 -5.06 2.55
N ALA A 98 10.50 -5.20 1.61
CA ALA A 98 9.53 -6.29 1.59
C ALA A 98 9.45 -6.89 0.21
N LYS A 99 9.30 -8.21 0.16
CA LYS A 99 9.05 -8.94 -1.08
C LYS A 99 7.56 -8.83 -1.39
N ILE A 100 7.24 -8.46 -2.61
CA ILE A 100 5.85 -8.20 -3.00
C ILE A 100 5.33 -9.28 -3.94
N ARG A 101 4.07 -9.67 -3.76
CA ARG A 101 3.44 -10.69 -4.59
C ARG A 101 1.95 -10.37 -4.72
N LEU A 102 1.44 -10.43 -5.96
CA LEU A 102 0.00 -10.34 -6.19
C LEU A 102 -0.66 -11.63 -5.73
N VAL A 103 -1.73 -11.52 -4.96
CA VAL A 103 -2.45 -12.68 -4.43
C VAL A 103 -3.43 -13.20 -5.48
N GLU A 104 -3.18 -14.40 -5.98
CA GLU A 104 -4.00 -15.02 -7.02
C GLU A 104 -4.81 -16.22 -6.52
N ASP A 105 -4.35 -16.89 -5.47
CA ASP A 105 -5.05 -18.01 -4.87
C ASP A 105 -6.33 -17.56 -4.18
N SER A 106 -7.46 -18.17 -4.52
CA SER A 106 -8.77 -17.74 -4.03
C SER A 106 -8.94 -17.91 -2.52
N GLU A 107 -8.38 -18.95 -1.94
CA GLU A 107 -8.48 -19.20 -0.50
C GLU A 107 -7.62 -18.20 0.28
N GLU A 108 -6.39 -17.98 -0.17
CA GLU A 108 -5.51 -16.96 0.42
C GLU A 108 -6.16 -15.58 0.30
N ARG A 109 -6.72 -15.27 -0.87
CA ARG A 109 -7.37 -13.98 -1.09
C ARG A 109 -8.52 -13.76 -0.10
N THR A 110 -9.35 -14.78 0.14
CA THR A 110 -10.46 -14.66 1.07
C THR A 110 -9.97 -14.32 2.47
N GLN A 111 -8.93 -15.00 2.95
CA GLN A 111 -8.35 -14.74 4.27
C GLN A 111 -7.81 -13.32 4.37
N LEU A 112 -7.07 -12.87 3.35
CA LEU A 112 -6.48 -11.53 3.35
C LEU A 112 -7.52 -10.43 3.16
N TRP A 113 -8.55 -10.70 2.37
CA TRP A 113 -9.66 -9.76 2.22
C TRP A 113 -10.40 -9.56 3.54
N ASP A 114 -10.65 -10.64 4.27
CA ASP A 114 -11.30 -10.56 5.57
C ASP A 114 -10.46 -9.74 6.55
N ALA A 115 -9.13 -9.93 6.54
CA ALA A 115 -8.23 -9.13 7.37
C ALA A 115 -8.28 -7.66 6.98
N ALA A 116 -8.35 -7.37 5.68
CA ALA A 116 -8.41 -6.00 5.18
C ALA A 116 -9.72 -5.31 5.58
N VAL A 117 -10.85 -5.98 5.43
CA VAL A 117 -12.16 -5.44 5.81
C VAL A 117 -12.23 -5.23 7.33
N ASP A 118 -11.64 -6.13 8.09
CA ASP A 118 -11.58 -6.01 9.55
C ASP A 118 -10.80 -4.75 9.97
N ALA A 119 -9.68 -4.48 9.30
CA ALA A 119 -8.86 -3.31 9.56
C ALA A 119 -9.48 -2.01 9.02
N TYR A 120 -10.16 -2.10 7.87
CA TYR A 120 -10.77 -0.94 7.22
C TYR A 120 -12.09 -1.36 6.57
N PRO A 121 -13.21 -1.34 7.32
CA PRO A 121 -14.51 -1.79 6.83
C PRO A 121 -14.99 -1.20 5.51
N PRO A 122 -14.68 0.07 5.15
CA PRO A 122 -15.10 0.61 3.86
C PRO A 122 -14.63 -0.14 2.62
N TYR A 123 -13.61 -1.01 2.73
CA TYR A 123 -13.18 -1.83 1.58
C TYR A 123 -14.33 -2.69 1.03
N GLU A 124 -15.21 -3.18 1.88
CA GLU A 124 -16.35 -3.97 1.44
C GLU A 124 -17.28 -3.13 0.56
N ASP A 125 -17.55 -1.89 0.96
CA ASP A 125 -18.36 -0.97 0.17
C ASP A 125 -17.68 -0.65 -1.16
N TYR A 126 -16.36 -0.51 -1.15
CA TYR A 126 -15.59 -0.23 -2.36
C TYR A 126 -15.70 -1.37 -3.37
N GLN A 127 -15.62 -2.63 -2.91
CA GLN A 127 -15.79 -3.78 -3.78
C GLN A 127 -17.22 -3.81 -4.37
N ASN A 128 -18.21 -3.42 -3.61
CA ASN A 128 -19.59 -3.39 -4.07
C ASN A 128 -19.87 -2.29 -5.10
N ARG A 129 -19.00 -1.28 -5.18
CA ARG A 129 -19.14 -0.18 -6.14
C ARG A 129 -18.55 -0.47 -7.51
N THR A 130 -17.81 -1.54 -7.67
CA THR A 130 -17.10 -1.83 -8.92
C THR A 130 -17.28 -3.29 -9.31
N ASP A 131 -17.30 -3.54 -10.61
CA ASP A 131 -17.36 -4.90 -11.15
C ASP A 131 -15.98 -5.54 -11.21
N ARG A 132 -14.91 -4.76 -11.08
CA ARG A 132 -13.57 -5.33 -11.04
C ARG A 132 -13.31 -5.99 -9.70
N ILE A 133 -12.52 -7.05 -9.72
CA ILE A 133 -12.06 -7.67 -8.49
C ILE A 133 -10.90 -6.83 -7.98
N ILE A 134 -11.05 -6.24 -6.79
CA ILE A 134 -10.01 -5.37 -6.21
C ILE A 134 -8.77 -6.20 -5.93
N PRO A 135 -7.61 -5.89 -6.55
CA PRO A 135 -6.39 -6.65 -6.34
C PRO A 135 -5.85 -6.51 -4.92
N ILE A 136 -5.27 -7.60 -4.43
CA ILE A 136 -4.57 -7.64 -3.15
C ILE A 136 -3.14 -8.08 -3.40
N PHE A 137 -2.18 -7.35 -2.81
CA PHE A 137 -0.80 -7.77 -2.74
C PHE A 137 -0.47 -8.17 -1.31
N ILE A 138 0.46 -9.09 -1.16
CA ILE A 138 1.05 -9.37 0.13
C ILE A 138 2.51 -8.90 0.09
N ALA A 139 2.92 -8.20 1.14
CA ALA A 139 4.28 -7.71 1.29
C ALA A 139 4.91 -8.43 2.48
N GLU A 140 5.91 -9.24 2.19
CA GLU A 140 6.59 -10.04 3.20
C GLU A 140 7.92 -9.37 3.56
N PRO A 141 8.10 -8.90 4.81
CA PRO A 141 9.36 -8.26 5.21
C PRO A 141 10.56 -9.16 4.95
N ILE A 142 11.61 -8.56 4.39
CA ILE A 142 12.87 -9.25 4.17
C ILE A 142 13.72 -9.02 5.42
N LEU A 143 14.01 -10.09 6.13
CA LEU A 143 14.78 -10.00 7.36
C LEU A 143 16.26 -10.12 7.03
N ASP A 144 17.04 -9.15 7.52
CA ASP A 144 18.49 -9.22 7.45
C ASP A 144 18.98 -10.12 8.58
N GLU A 145 19.83 -11.05 8.22
CA GLU A 145 20.47 -11.91 9.22
C GLU A 145 21.78 -11.31 9.72
#